data_2b3e52c1840da793845ee5315e0fe48e
#
_entry.id   2b3e52c1840da793845ee5315e0fe48e
#
_cell.length_a   1.000
_cell.length_b   1.000
_cell.length_c   1.000
_cell.angle_alpha   90.00
_cell.angle_beta   90.00
_cell.angle_gamma   90.00
#
_symmetry.space_group_name_H-M   'P 1'
#
loop_
_entity.id
_entity.type
_entity.pdbx_description
1 polymer ?
#
loop_
_entity_poly.entity_id
_entity_poly.type
_entity_poly.pdbx_seq_one_letter_code
_entity_poly.pdbx_strand_id
1 'polypeptide(L)'
;MKDGGYDISDYMKIDPSFGTNEDFKELIECAKKAGIRVLMDLVVNHCSDQHEWFKQAVADPNSKYADYFIIEETDGEVPNNLRCYNGYSAWERIGDSNRFYFHCFSKEQPDLNWECEELRREIIDMMLYWQKMGVAGFRVDAIGNLKKSPKVFEHQPLPTDGTDGMAAIDPYVLLQDGIEDFLGELKREVFDKYDMMTVAEVSVPEDKVEQYTGENGLFSMVFDFTYTDLDVHRINGLEWKRPWTYAELKNRIMTSQEILQKHSWGSPYLENHDQCRSGNKYIPAEDLGYESKTALGALYFFLRGTPFIYQGQELGMENYPFADITEIRDPFAIKRYEQELEQGNDVEADMDYFRQRGRDNSRIPMQWDASVYTGFSEVEPWINVHPDHDQINVEAELEQEPSVLKFYKEMIRLRTKSEYSEILTFGDFRAVETAEDTFFCYDRVLGDRTLRVMVNLCSQPLELPEKLQGGKAILNNQETYSGTSLQPYQAVIL
;
A
#
# COMPACT_ATOMS: atom_id res chain seq x y z
N MET A 1 -1.00 4.01 20.20
CA MET A 1 -0.98 3.58 18.78
C MET A 1 -2.19 2.71 18.55
N LYS A 2 -3.15 3.19 17.76
CA LYS A 2 -4.44 2.52 17.53
C LYS A 2 -4.54 1.90 16.13
N ASP A 3 -3.83 2.47 15.17
CA ASP A 3 -3.82 2.00 13.78
C ASP A 3 -2.38 1.88 13.25
N GLY A 4 -1.59 1.02 13.89
CA GLY A 4 -0.25 0.67 13.40
C GLY A 4 0.72 1.83 13.16
N GLY A 5 0.46 3.01 13.74
CA GLY A 5 1.26 4.22 13.55
C GLY A 5 0.54 5.32 12.77
N TYR A 6 -0.62 5.05 12.15
CA TYR A 6 -1.40 6.03 11.39
C TYR A 6 -2.31 6.91 12.27
N ASP A 7 -2.16 6.86 13.58
CA ASP A 7 -2.76 7.78 14.57
C ASP A 7 -1.64 8.63 15.20
N ILE A 8 -1.18 9.66 14.48
CA ILE A 8 -0.04 10.50 14.89
C ILE A 8 -0.39 11.36 16.11
N SER A 9 0.29 11.12 17.23
CA SER A 9 0.12 11.88 18.48
C SER A 9 1.07 13.08 18.62
N ASP A 10 2.18 13.10 17.88
CA ASP A 10 3.14 14.22 17.82
C ASP A 10 3.92 14.14 16.51
N TYR A 11 3.70 15.08 15.62
CA TYR A 11 4.33 15.11 14.29
C TYR A 11 5.85 15.38 14.30
N MET A 12 6.42 15.76 15.44
CA MET A 12 7.82 16.18 15.56
C MET A 12 8.66 15.17 16.34
N LYS A 13 8.08 14.02 16.74
CA LYS A 13 8.75 13.01 17.55
C LYS A 13 8.60 11.61 17.00
N ILE A 14 9.67 10.84 17.13
CA ILE A 14 9.62 9.38 17.02
C ILE A 14 8.92 8.81 18.25
N ASP A 15 8.05 7.81 18.05
CA ASP A 15 7.40 7.11 19.15
C ASP A 15 8.48 6.44 20.05
N PRO A 16 8.42 6.63 21.39
CA PRO A 16 9.43 6.11 22.28
C PRO A 16 9.63 4.59 22.25
N SER A 17 8.65 3.83 21.75
CA SER A 17 8.79 2.39 21.54
C SER A 17 9.78 2.01 20.43
N PHE A 18 10.06 2.94 19.51
CA PHE A 18 11.03 2.76 18.40
C PHE A 18 12.34 3.50 18.64
N GLY A 19 12.41 4.40 19.63
CA GLY A 19 13.61 5.16 19.95
C GLY A 19 13.35 6.67 20.03
N THR A 20 14.37 7.46 19.73
CA THR A 20 14.38 8.92 19.80
C THR A 20 14.60 9.57 18.44
N ASN A 21 14.44 10.89 18.34
CA ASN A 21 14.79 11.63 17.13
C ASN A 21 16.30 11.54 16.81
N GLU A 22 17.15 11.39 17.82
CA GLU A 22 18.58 11.15 17.67
C GLU A 22 18.88 9.80 17.06
N ASP A 23 18.19 8.73 17.50
CA ASP A 23 18.31 7.39 16.94
C ASP A 23 17.86 7.38 15.46
N PHE A 24 16.77 8.09 15.14
CA PHE A 24 16.30 8.23 13.76
C PHE A 24 17.32 8.99 12.88
N LYS A 25 17.95 10.02 13.41
CA LYS A 25 19.03 10.75 12.73
C LYS A 25 20.22 9.84 12.45
N GLU A 26 20.62 9.01 13.42
CA GLU A 26 21.68 8.02 13.25
C GLU A 26 21.32 7.01 12.15
N LEU A 27 20.07 6.51 12.15
CA LEU A 27 19.55 5.64 11.08
C LEU A 27 19.72 6.29 9.70
N ILE A 28 19.30 7.55 9.53
CA ILE A 28 19.44 8.27 8.26
C ILE A 28 20.91 8.39 7.84
N GLU A 29 21.79 8.72 8.77
CA GLU A 29 23.24 8.85 8.49
C GLU A 29 23.87 7.51 8.10
N CYS A 30 23.49 6.41 8.75
CA CYS A 30 23.93 5.06 8.43
C CYS A 30 23.42 4.60 7.06
N ALA A 31 22.11 4.81 6.79
CA ALA A 31 21.49 4.51 5.50
C ALA A 31 22.21 5.26 4.36
N LYS A 32 22.46 6.55 4.53
CA LYS A 32 23.19 7.38 3.56
C LYS A 32 24.59 6.84 3.26
N LYS A 33 25.33 6.39 4.29
CA LYS A 33 26.67 5.76 4.10
C LYS A 33 26.58 4.46 3.30
N ALA A 34 25.46 3.72 3.43
CA ALA A 34 25.16 2.53 2.65
C ALA A 34 24.58 2.83 1.24
N GLY A 35 24.41 4.10 0.87
CA GLY A 35 23.81 4.51 -0.40
C GLY A 35 22.29 4.37 -0.43
N ILE A 36 21.65 4.29 0.73
CA ILE A 36 20.17 4.16 0.89
C ILE A 36 19.60 5.53 1.29
N ARG A 37 18.50 5.91 0.67
CA ARG A 37 17.73 7.11 1.00
C ARG A 37 16.49 6.71 1.78
N VAL A 38 16.22 7.37 2.90
CA VAL A 38 15.09 7.09 3.77
C VAL A 38 13.92 7.99 3.40
N LEU A 39 12.76 7.41 3.12
CA LEU A 39 11.49 8.09 2.98
C LEU A 39 10.69 7.91 4.27
N MET A 40 9.86 8.89 4.60
CA MET A 40 8.99 8.86 5.75
C MET A 40 7.52 8.84 5.31
N ASP A 41 6.67 8.14 6.06
CA ASP A 41 5.23 8.26 5.89
C ASP A 41 4.76 9.64 6.33
N LEU A 42 3.90 10.27 5.52
CA LEU A 42 3.31 11.58 5.77
C LEU A 42 1.80 11.41 5.94
N VAL A 43 1.35 11.29 7.18
CA VAL A 43 -0.05 11.09 7.54
C VAL A 43 -0.67 12.44 7.87
N VAL A 44 -1.37 13.04 6.91
CA VAL A 44 -1.86 14.42 7.03
C VAL A 44 -3.35 14.60 6.71
N ASN A 45 -4.08 13.53 6.42
CA ASN A 45 -5.53 13.60 6.36
C ASN A 45 -6.14 13.72 7.76
N HIS A 46 -5.55 13.09 8.74
CA HIS A 46 -6.02 13.00 10.13
C HIS A 46 -4.82 12.96 11.08
N CYS A 47 -5.07 13.12 12.37
CA CYS A 47 -4.09 12.83 13.41
C CYS A 47 -4.74 11.98 14.52
N SER A 48 -4.00 11.63 15.57
CA SER A 48 -4.55 10.94 16.74
C SER A 48 -5.50 11.84 17.54
N ASP A 49 -6.53 11.27 18.13
CA ASP A 49 -7.32 11.89 19.20
C ASP A 49 -6.46 12.24 20.44
N GLN A 50 -5.25 11.66 20.52
CA GLN A 50 -4.25 11.95 21.56
C GLN A 50 -3.32 13.12 21.18
N HIS A 51 -3.40 13.65 19.96
CA HIS A 51 -2.62 14.82 19.56
C HIS A 51 -3.01 16.05 20.37
N GLU A 52 -2.04 16.87 20.74
CA GLU A 52 -2.27 18.06 21.56
C GLU A 52 -3.23 19.05 20.88
N TRP A 53 -3.17 19.15 19.54
CA TRP A 53 -4.11 20.00 18.78
C TRP A 53 -5.56 19.57 19.00
N PHE A 54 -5.85 18.28 18.91
CA PHE A 54 -7.21 17.77 19.09
C PHE A 54 -7.71 17.93 20.53
N LYS A 55 -6.87 17.62 21.52
CA LYS A 55 -7.22 17.78 22.94
C LYS A 55 -7.61 19.24 23.26
N GLN A 56 -6.87 20.21 22.71
CA GLN A 56 -7.18 21.62 22.90
C GLN A 56 -8.43 22.06 22.11
N ALA A 57 -8.63 21.58 20.88
CA ALA A 57 -9.84 21.84 20.08
C ALA A 57 -11.12 21.35 20.76
N VAL A 58 -11.05 20.19 21.40
CA VAL A 58 -12.16 19.60 22.16
C VAL A 58 -12.42 20.39 23.45
N ALA A 59 -11.37 20.74 24.18
CA ALA A 59 -11.47 21.42 25.49
C ALA A 59 -11.96 22.88 25.37
N ASP A 60 -11.54 23.61 24.35
CA ASP A 60 -11.90 25.03 24.14
C ASP A 60 -12.27 25.27 22.67
N PRO A 61 -13.58 25.52 22.36
CA PRO A 61 -14.03 25.83 21.02
C PRO A 61 -13.50 27.17 20.46
N ASN A 62 -12.91 28.00 21.28
CA ASN A 62 -12.28 29.26 20.87
C ASN A 62 -10.74 29.13 20.76
N SER A 63 -10.19 27.96 20.99
CA SER A 63 -8.77 27.67 20.77
C SER A 63 -8.42 27.83 19.29
N LYS A 64 -7.21 28.29 18.97
CA LYS A 64 -6.71 28.29 17.59
C LYS A 64 -6.76 26.92 16.92
N TYR A 65 -6.76 25.86 17.70
CA TYR A 65 -6.78 24.48 17.22
C TYR A 65 -8.20 23.99 16.87
N ALA A 66 -9.26 24.73 17.26
CA ALA A 66 -10.62 24.36 16.89
C ALA A 66 -10.82 24.35 15.37
N ASP A 67 -10.18 25.28 14.65
CA ASP A 67 -10.23 25.38 13.20
C ASP A 67 -9.35 24.33 12.48
N TYR A 68 -8.48 23.61 13.21
CA TYR A 68 -7.64 22.56 12.64
C TYR A 68 -8.39 21.27 12.35
N PHE A 69 -9.59 21.13 12.89
CA PHE A 69 -10.44 19.94 12.75
C PHE A 69 -11.79 20.29 12.14
N ILE A 70 -12.43 19.29 11.54
CA ILE A 70 -13.79 19.41 11.05
C ILE A 70 -14.71 19.12 12.22
N ILE A 71 -15.26 20.17 12.84
CA ILE A 71 -16.17 20.08 14.00
C ILE A 71 -17.43 20.87 13.70
N GLU A 72 -18.59 20.21 13.79
CA GLU A 72 -19.90 20.82 13.60
C GLU A 72 -20.69 20.87 14.92
N GLU A 73 -21.42 21.95 15.15
CA GLU A 73 -22.38 22.07 16.25
C GLU A 73 -23.80 21.94 15.71
N THR A 74 -24.59 21.06 16.31
CA THR A 74 -25.92 20.70 15.87
C THR A 74 -26.95 20.94 16.98
N ASP A 75 -28.21 20.48 16.79
CA ASP A 75 -29.26 20.44 17.80
C ASP A 75 -29.20 19.17 18.68
N GLY A 76 -28.12 18.38 18.58
CA GLY A 76 -27.89 17.19 19.38
C GLY A 76 -27.93 15.87 18.58
N GLU A 77 -28.28 15.93 17.30
CA GLU A 77 -28.21 14.80 16.37
C GLU A 77 -26.97 14.89 15.52
N VAL A 78 -26.49 13.76 14.97
CA VAL A 78 -25.35 13.72 14.04
C VAL A 78 -25.65 14.59 12.81
N PRO A 79 -24.66 15.32 12.26
CA PRO A 79 -24.89 16.20 11.11
C PRO A 79 -25.55 15.51 9.91
N ASN A 80 -25.10 14.30 9.59
CA ASN A 80 -25.67 13.50 8.49
C ASN A 80 -25.35 12.01 8.67
N ASN A 81 -25.77 11.19 7.71
CA ASN A 81 -25.64 9.73 7.76
C ASN A 81 -24.42 9.19 7.01
N LEU A 82 -23.32 9.95 6.89
CA LEU A 82 -22.08 9.45 6.28
C LEU A 82 -21.51 8.27 7.06
N ARG A 83 -21.09 7.25 6.33
CA ARG A 83 -20.39 6.07 6.84
C ARG A 83 -18.90 6.24 6.61
N CYS A 84 -18.08 6.16 7.67
CA CYS A 84 -16.62 6.12 7.54
C CYS A 84 -16.14 4.81 6.88
N TYR A 85 -14.88 4.74 6.48
CA TYR A 85 -14.30 3.54 5.84
C TYR A 85 -14.38 2.27 6.69
N ASN A 86 -14.56 2.40 7.99
CA ASN A 86 -14.70 1.28 8.92
C ASN A 86 -16.16 0.83 9.15
N GLY A 87 -17.12 1.32 8.35
CA GLY A 87 -18.49 0.82 8.33
C GLY A 87 -19.44 1.41 9.38
N TYR A 88 -19.06 2.48 10.10
CA TYR A 88 -19.93 3.17 11.07
C TYR A 88 -20.01 4.67 10.79
N SER A 89 -20.69 5.44 11.68
CA SER A 89 -20.84 6.89 11.48
C SER A 89 -19.48 7.57 11.29
N ALA A 90 -19.37 8.47 10.32
CA ALA A 90 -18.21 9.34 10.12
C ALA A 90 -18.18 10.53 11.10
N TRP A 91 -19.17 10.63 11.99
CA TRP A 91 -19.28 11.68 12.98
C TRP A 91 -19.30 11.11 14.39
N GLU A 92 -18.45 11.64 15.26
CA GLU A 92 -18.37 11.22 16.67
C GLU A 92 -18.65 12.42 17.58
N ARG A 93 -19.48 12.20 18.61
CA ARG A 93 -19.86 13.24 19.57
C ARG A 93 -18.72 13.59 20.51
N ILE A 94 -18.51 14.87 20.78
CA ILE A 94 -17.55 15.37 21.75
C ILE A 94 -18.19 15.39 23.15
N GLY A 95 -17.92 14.34 23.93
CA GLY A 95 -18.49 14.20 25.30
C GLY A 95 -20.02 14.28 25.30
N ASP A 96 -20.60 15.06 26.23
CA ASP A 96 -22.05 15.30 26.32
C ASP A 96 -22.49 16.59 25.60
N SER A 97 -21.62 17.17 24.74
CA SER A 97 -21.93 18.40 24.02
C SER A 97 -22.77 18.15 22.76
N ASN A 98 -23.22 19.22 22.09
CA ASN A 98 -23.85 19.18 20.78
C ASN A 98 -22.85 19.31 19.63
N ARG A 99 -21.55 19.13 19.91
CA ARG A 99 -20.47 19.18 18.94
C ARG A 99 -20.10 17.78 18.49
N PHE A 100 -19.84 17.65 17.19
CA PHE A 100 -19.41 16.40 16.56
C PHE A 100 -18.16 16.67 15.71
N TYR A 101 -17.17 15.79 15.77
CA TYR A 101 -16.03 15.83 14.86
C TYR A 101 -16.15 14.78 13.78
N PHE A 102 -15.58 15.10 12.64
CA PHE A 102 -15.56 14.22 11.45
C PHE A 102 -14.34 13.34 11.42
N HIS A 103 -14.49 12.11 10.93
CA HIS A 103 -13.39 11.20 10.66
C HIS A 103 -13.72 10.29 9.47
N CYS A 104 -12.77 10.16 8.53
CA CYS A 104 -12.88 9.22 7.41
C CYS A 104 -12.62 7.77 7.84
N PHE A 105 -11.72 7.56 8.78
CA PHE A 105 -11.25 6.25 9.25
C PHE A 105 -11.85 5.92 10.62
N SER A 106 -11.05 5.83 11.65
CA SER A 106 -11.56 5.53 13.00
C SER A 106 -11.86 6.80 13.78
N LYS A 107 -12.69 6.67 14.82
CA LYS A 107 -12.97 7.78 15.73
C LYS A 107 -11.73 8.28 16.48
N GLU A 108 -10.70 7.45 16.60
CA GLU A 108 -9.41 7.82 17.17
C GLU A 108 -8.51 8.60 16.19
N GLN A 109 -9.01 8.82 14.94
CA GLN A 109 -8.31 9.52 13.85
C GLN A 109 -9.13 10.70 13.33
N PRO A 110 -9.34 11.78 14.13
CA PRO A 110 -10.07 12.97 13.69
C PRO A 110 -9.43 13.60 12.46
N ASP A 111 -10.24 13.90 11.44
CA ASP A 111 -9.79 14.49 10.19
C ASP A 111 -9.37 15.95 10.37
N LEU A 112 -8.25 16.30 9.72
CA LEU A 112 -7.71 17.65 9.69
C LEU A 112 -8.45 18.51 8.66
N ASN A 113 -8.69 19.77 9.02
CA ASN A 113 -9.37 20.75 8.18
C ASN A 113 -8.39 21.47 7.27
N TRP A 114 -8.17 20.96 6.07
CA TRP A 114 -7.23 21.54 5.08
C TRP A 114 -7.65 22.92 4.54
N GLU A 115 -8.87 23.39 4.80
CA GLU A 115 -9.25 24.78 4.52
C GLU A 115 -8.55 25.77 5.47
N CYS A 116 -8.07 25.33 6.64
CA CYS A 116 -7.35 26.13 7.61
C CYS A 116 -5.90 26.39 7.14
N GLU A 117 -5.57 27.64 6.82
CA GLU A 117 -4.24 28.04 6.36
C GLU A 117 -3.15 27.83 7.42
N GLU A 118 -3.48 28.12 8.68
CA GLU A 118 -2.57 27.91 9.81
C GLU A 118 -2.17 26.44 9.98
N LEU A 119 -3.12 25.53 9.81
CA LEU A 119 -2.85 24.09 9.82
C LEU A 119 -1.88 23.71 8.68
N ARG A 120 -2.14 24.18 7.46
CA ARG A 120 -1.26 23.85 6.32
C ARG A 120 0.18 24.36 6.54
N ARG A 121 0.36 25.49 7.20
CA ARG A 121 1.69 25.99 7.58
C ARG A 121 2.37 25.08 8.61
N GLU A 122 1.65 24.63 9.64
CA GLU A 122 2.19 23.69 10.62
C GLU A 122 2.63 22.37 9.94
N ILE A 123 1.85 21.86 8.97
CA ILE A 123 2.22 20.68 8.18
C ILE A 123 3.49 20.93 7.35
N ILE A 124 3.57 22.05 6.66
CA ILE A 124 4.77 22.43 5.88
C ILE A 124 6.00 22.54 6.78
N ASP A 125 5.87 23.18 7.95
CA ASP A 125 6.98 23.33 8.90
C ASP A 125 7.44 21.97 9.45
N MET A 126 6.53 21.04 9.70
CA MET A 126 6.83 19.68 10.08
C MET A 126 7.59 18.94 8.97
N MET A 127 7.14 19.02 7.72
CA MET A 127 7.83 18.41 6.58
C MET A 127 9.25 18.96 6.42
N LEU A 128 9.44 20.27 6.57
CA LEU A 128 10.74 20.93 6.53
C LEU A 128 11.65 20.53 7.71
N TYR A 129 11.08 20.26 8.88
CA TYR A 129 11.82 19.73 10.02
C TYR A 129 12.43 18.37 9.70
N TRP A 130 11.65 17.42 9.20
CA TRP A 130 12.13 16.10 8.85
C TRP A 130 13.10 16.12 7.66
N GLN A 131 12.84 17.00 6.67
CA GLN A 131 13.76 17.22 5.56
C GLN A 131 15.14 17.71 6.05
N LYS A 132 15.21 18.66 7.00
CA LYS A 132 16.46 19.13 7.61
C LYS A 132 17.19 18.04 8.38
N MET A 133 16.47 17.05 8.91
CA MET A 133 17.06 15.87 9.57
C MET A 133 17.67 14.89 8.55
N GLY A 134 17.29 14.99 7.27
CA GLY A 134 17.84 14.20 6.18
C GLY A 134 16.87 13.20 5.53
N VAL A 135 15.57 13.30 5.85
CA VAL A 135 14.53 12.55 5.13
C VAL A 135 14.57 12.93 3.65
N ALA A 136 14.63 11.92 2.77
CA ALA A 136 14.84 12.11 1.33
C ALA A 136 13.53 12.16 0.52
N GLY A 137 12.39 12.16 1.19
CA GLY A 137 11.08 12.24 0.58
C GLY A 137 9.99 11.62 1.44
N PHE A 138 8.79 11.56 0.89
CA PHE A 138 7.61 11.10 1.62
C PHE A 138 6.78 10.10 0.82
N ARG A 139 6.28 9.09 1.52
CA ARG A 139 5.06 8.39 1.11
C ARG A 139 3.89 9.15 1.71
N VAL A 140 2.97 9.65 0.90
CA VAL A 140 1.88 10.51 1.37
C VAL A 140 0.60 9.70 1.49
N ASP A 141 0.20 9.51 2.74
CA ASP A 141 -0.93 8.68 3.16
C ASP A 141 -2.27 9.33 2.84
N ALA A 142 -3.23 8.52 2.36
CA ALA A 142 -4.64 8.88 2.16
C ALA A 142 -4.84 10.27 1.49
N ILE A 143 -3.95 10.62 0.57
CA ILE A 143 -3.85 11.99 0.01
C ILE A 143 -5.10 12.43 -0.74
N GLY A 144 -5.89 11.48 -1.24
CA GLY A 144 -7.14 11.76 -1.92
C GLY A 144 -8.24 12.34 -1.04
N ASN A 145 -8.09 12.23 0.28
CA ASN A 145 -9.12 12.58 1.26
C ASN A 145 -8.98 13.97 1.88
N LEU A 146 -7.95 14.76 1.54
CA LEU A 146 -7.69 16.04 2.23
C LEU A 146 -8.82 17.04 2.09
N LYS A 147 -9.46 17.12 0.93
CA LYS A 147 -10.56 18.04 0.68
C LYS A 147 -11.91 17.35 0.84
N LYS A 148 -12.84 18.03 1.51
CA LYS A 148 -14.20 17.56 1.70
C LYS A 148 -15.18 18.34 0.82
N SER A 149 -16.18 17.64 0.29
CA SER A 149 -17.31 18.28 -0.38
C SER A 149 -18.07 19.18 0.59
N PRO A 150 -18.62 20.32 0.15
CA PRO A 150 -19.54 21.13 0.97
C PRO A 150 -20.70 20.33 1.57
N LYS A 151 -21.12 19.24 0.93
CA LYS A 151 -22.20 18.37 1.41
C LYS A 151 -21.89 17.65 2.72
N VAL A 152 -20.62 17.49 3.09
CA VAL A 152 -20.22 16.93 4.38
C VAL A 152 -20.72 17.80 5.53
N PHE A 153 -20.78 19.12 5.31
CA PHE A 153 -21.19 20.13 6.29
C PHE A 153 -22.70 20.45 6.26
N GLU A 154 -23.48 19.80 5.39
CA GLU A 154 -24.93 19.95 5.35
C GLU A 154 -25.57 19.07 6.43
N HIS A 155 -26.38 19.67 7.33
CA HIS A 155 -27.08 18.97 8.39
C HIS A 155 -28.34 18.30 7.86
N GLN A 156 -28.20 17.36 6.93
CA GLN A 156 -29.29 16.61 6.32
C GLN A 156 -28.86 15.22 5.85
N PRO A 157 -29.75 14.24 5.81
CA PRO A 157 -29.44 12.92 5.28
C PRO A 157 -28.99 12.96 3.82
N LEU A 158 -27.94 12.22 3.51
CA LEU A 158 -27.41 12.00 2.17
C LEU A 158 -27.99 10.70 1.57
N PRO A 159 -27.98 10.55 0.23
CA PRO A 159 -28.45 9.34 -0.44
C PRO A 159 -27.71 8.10 0.06
N THR A 160 -28.46 7.08 0.49
CA THR A 160 -27.92 5.82 0.98
C THR A 160 -27.43 4.94 -0.15
N ASP A 161 -26.37 4.17 0.07
CA ASP A 161 -25.76 3.25 -0.91
C ASP A 161 -25.98 1.75 -0.55
N GLY A 162 -26.52 1.48 0.63
CA GLY A 162 -26.73 0.13 1.14
C GLY A 162 -28.04 -0.04 1.90
N THR A 163 -28.10 -1.05 2.75
CA THR A 163 -29.28 -1.42 3.53
C THR A 163 -29.24 -0.94 4.98
N ASP A 164 -28.13 -0.36 5.42
CA ASP A 164 -27.88 0.14 6.77
C ASP A 164 -28.39 1.56 7.03
N GLY A 165 -28.95 2.23 6.00
CA GLY A 165 -29.43 3.60 6.09
C GLY A 165 -28.33 4.67 6.04
N MET A 166 -27.07 4.27 5.81
CA MET A 166 -25.94 5.18 5.70
C MET A 166 -25.59 5.49 4.23
N ALA A 167 -24.83 6.55 4.03
CA ALA A 167 -24.31 6.98 2.74
C ALA A 167 -22.81 6.67 2.63
N ALA A 168 -22.35 6.17 1.48
CA ALA A 168 -20.92 6.00 1.21
C ALA A 168 -20.16 7.33 1.32
N ILE A 169 -18.96 7.29 1.87
CA ILE A 169 -18.14 8.49 2.11
C ILE A 169 -17.41 8.96 0.85
N ASP A 170 -16.96 8.03 -0.01
CA ASP A 170 -16.10 8.31 -1.18
C ASP A 170 -16.59 9.47 -2.05
N PRO A 171 -17.88 9.59 -2.43
CA PRO A 171 -18.36 10.69 -3.26
C PRO A 171 -18.19 12.08 -2.63
N TYR A 172 -17.91 12.14 -1.33
CA TYR A 172 -17.87 13.38 -0.56
C TYR A 172 -16.47 13.74 -0.04
N VAL A 173 -15.53 12.80 -0.09
CA VAL A 173 -14.19 13.03 0.45
C VAL A 173 -13.06 12.67 -0.53
N LEU A 174 -13.29 11.80 -1.53
CA LEU A 174 -12.23 11.32 -2.40
C LEU A 174 -12.06 12.25 -3.60
N LEU A 175 -10.84 12.76 -3.80
CA LEU A 175 -10.43 13.57 -4.96
C LEU A 175 -11.42 14.72 -5.29
N GLN A 176 -11.89 15.41 -4.26
CA GLN A 176 -12.81 16.53 -4.42
C GLN A 176 -12.18 17.69 -5.20
N ASP A 177 -12.99 18.40 -5.98
CA ASP A 177 -12.55 19.55 -6.79
C ASP A 177 -11.82 20.59 -5.93
N GLY A 178 -10.63 21.01 -6.39
CA GLY A 178 -9.76 21.97 -5.71
C GLY A 178 -8.81 21.34 -4.67
N ILE A 179 -8.77 20.00 -4.54
CA ILE A 179 -7.74 19.33 -3.72
C ILE A 179 -6.33 19.64 -4.24
N GLU A 180 -6.20 19.85 -5.53
CA GLU A 180 -4.95 20.14 -6.22
C GLU A 180 -4.31 21.47 -5.76
N ASP A 181 -5.10 22.41 -5.21
CA ASP A 181 -4.57 23.64 -4.64
C ASP A 181 -3.74 23.35 -3.38
N PHE A 182 -4.22 22.48 -2.51
CA PHE A 182 -3.51 22.05 -1.29
C PHE A 182 -2.25 21.25 -1.65
N LEU A 183 -2.37 20.29 -2.56
CA LEU A 183 -1.25 19.48 -3.04
C LEU A 183 -0.20 20.33 -3.75
N GLY A 184 -0.63 21.31 -4.54
CA GLY A 184 0.24 22.28 -5.20
C GLY A 184 0.96 23.18 -4.21
N GLU A 185 0.35 23.50 -3.05
CA GLU A 185 1.02 24.24 -1.97
C GLU A 185 2.16 23.40 -1.37
N LEU A 186 1.92 22.13 -1.03
CA LEU A 186 2.98 21.22 -0.54
C LEU A 186 4.12 21.07 -1.55
N LYS A 187 3.78 20.92 -2.83
CA LYS A 187 4.77 20.82 -3.91
C LYS A 187 5.65 22.07 -3.94
N ARG A 188 5.07 23.27 -4.04
CA ARG A 188 5.81 24.52 -4.14
C ARG A 188 6.64 24.82 -2.90
N GLU A 189 6.10 24.52 -1.72
CA GLU A 189 6.74 24.89 -0.45
C GLU A 189 7.78 23.88 0.02
N VAL A 190 7.66 22.61 -0.39
CA VAL A 190 8.55 21.54 0.07
C VAL A 190 9.15 20.74 -1.09
N PHE A 191 8.36 20.05 -1.89
CA PHE A 191 8.89 19.05 -2.82
C PHE A 191 9.80 19.65 -3.89
N ASP A 192 9.44 20.81 -4.47
CA ASP A 192 10.23 21.46 -5.53
C ASP A 192 11.48 22.18 -4.98
N LYS A 193 11.57 22.40 -3.68
CA LYS A 193 12.73 23.10 -3.06
C LYS A 193 13.90 22.17 -2.77
N TYR A 194 13.68 20.88 -2.77
CA TYR A 194 14.67 19.87 -2.38
C TYR A 194 14.64 18.67 -3.34
N ASP A 195 15.76 17.94 -3.43
CA ASP A 195 15.83 16.67 -4.18
C ASP A 195 15.13 15.56 -3.39
N MET A 196 13.79 15.51 -3.51
CA MET A 196 12.94 14.59 -2.78
C MET A 196 12.19 13.66 -3.74
N MET A 197 12.00 12.43 -3.32
CA MET A 197 11.09 11.48 -3.96
C MET A 197 9.76 11.46 -3.20
N THR A 198 8.65 11.52 -3.92
CA THR A 198 7.33 11.41 -3.32
C THR A 198 6.52 10.31 -3.97
N VAL A 199 5.83 9.51 -3.16
CA VAL A 199 4.87 8.52 -3.64
C VAL A 199 3.55 8.70 -2.90
N ALA A 200 2.48 8.92 -3.65
CA ALA A 200 1.17 9.19 -3.06
C ALA A 200 0.32 7.91 -3.01
N GLU A 201 -0.39 7.75 -1.90
CA GLU A 201 -1.40 6.73 -1.76
C GLU A 201 -2.75 7.28 -2.19
N VAL A 202 -3.07 7.04 -3.45
CA VAL A 202 -4.35 7.42 -4.05
C VAL A 202 -4.58 6.66 -5.35
N SER A 203 -5.81 6.23 -5.59
CA SER A 203 -6.22 5.71 -6.90
C SER A 203 -6.61 6.87 -7.78
N VAL A 204 -5.75 7.21 -8.74
CA VAL A 204 -5.95 8.36 -9.63
C VAL A 204 -6.66 7.93 -10.92
N PRO A 205 -7.79 8.55 -11.30
CA PRO A 205 -8.43 8.33 -12.59
C PRO A 205 -7.48 8.64 -13.76
N GLU A 206 -7.66 7.92 -14.89
CA GLU A 206 -6.77 8.03 -16.06
C GLU A 206 -6.61 9.48 -16.56
N ASP A 207 -7.67 10.26 -16.57
CA ASP A 207 -7.69 11.66 -17.01
C ASP A 207 -6.95 12.62 -16.06
N LYS A 208 -6.64 12.21 -14.82
CA LYS A 208 -5.87 12.98 -13.84
C LYS A 208 -4.42 12.48 -13.69
N VAL A 209 -4.03 11.34 -14.26
CA VAL A 209 -2.70 10.74 -14.08
C VAL A 209 -1.57 11.72 -14.41
N GLU A 210 -1.67 12.46 -15.52
CA GLU A 210 -0.65 13.43 -15.92
C GLU A 210 -0.51 14.59 -14.90
N GLN A 211 -1.64 15.07 -14.35
CA GLN A 211 -1.64 16.11 -13.32
C GLN A 211 -0.97 15.65 -12.04
N TYR A 212 -1.18 14.38 -11.66
CA TYR A 212 -0.64 13.86 -10.41
C TYR A 212 0.82 13.41 -10.53
N THR A 213 1.23 12.81 -11.64
CA THR A 213 2.53 12.14 -11.78
C THR A 213 3.27 12.40 -13.10
N GLY A 214 2.81 13.34 -13.93
CA GLY A 214 3.51 13.77 -15.14
C GLY A 214 4.83 14.50 -14.84
N GLU A 215 5.48 15.01 -15.86
CA GLU A 215 6.78 15.70 -15.76
C GLU A 215 6.75 16.86 -14.74
N ASN A 216 5.63 17.57 -14.64
CA ASN A 216 5.39 18.64 -13.67
C ASN A 216 4.29 18.24 -12.65
N GLY A 217 4.06 16.95 -12.49
CA GLY A 217 3.02 16.39 -11.63
C GLY A 217 3.20 16.77 -10.16
N LEU A 218 2.14 16.57 -9.39
CA LEU A 218 2.10 16.88 -7.95
C LEU A 218 3.05 15.99 -7.14
N PHE A 219 3.27 14.75 -7.60
CA PHE A 219 4.12 13.74 -6.95
C PHE A 219 5.06 13.09 -7.97
N SER A 220 6.13 12.46 -7.50
CA SER A 220 7.02 11.67 -8.34
C SER A 220 6.32 10.44 -8.90
N MET A 221 5.44 9.81 -8.13
CA MET A 221 4.63 8.65 -8.51
C MET A 221 3.42 8.47 -7.59
N VAL A 222 2.46 7.63 -8.01
CA VAL A 222 1.34 7.15 -7.19
C VAL A 222 1.37 5.62 -7.15
N PHE A 223 0.89 5.02 -6.07
CA PHE A 223 0.74 3.57 -6.00
C PHE A 223 -0.34 3.07 -6.96
N ASP A 224 -0.05 1.97 -7.64
CA ASP A 224 -0.95 1.36 -8.62
C ASP A 224 -1.82 0.28 -7.95
N PHE A 225 -3.00 0.68 -7.48
CA PHE A 225 -3.99 -0.24 -6.90
C PHE A 225 -4.77 -1.06 -7.94
N THR A 226 -4.59 -0.79 -9.23
CA THR A 226 -5.41 -1.36 -10.31
C THR A 226 -5.49 -2.88 -10.26
N TYR A 227 -4.37 -3.54 -9.98
CA TYR A 227 -4.28 -5.01 -9.94
C TYR A 227 -4.13 -5.57 -8.52
N THR A 228 -3.81 -4.73 -7.52
CA THR A 228 -3.72 -5.18 -6.12
C THR A 228 -5.08 -5.26 -5.43
N ASP A 229 -6.10 -4.55 -5.93
CA ASP A 229 -7.47 -4.58 -5.39
C ASP A 229 -8.47 -5.33 -6.30
N LEU A 230 -7.95 -6.16 -7.21
CA LEU A 230 -8.81 -6.86 -8.16
C LEU A 230 -9.74 -7.90 -7.52
N ASP A 231 -9.42 -8.38 -6.34
CA ASP A 231 -10.17 -9.41 -5.61
C ASP A 231 -11.09 -8.86 -4.49
N VAL A 232 -11.28 -7.53 -4.47
CA VAL A 232 -12.11 -6.86 -3.46
C VAL A 232 -13.34 -6.22 -4.07
N HIS A 233 -14.45 -6.26 -3.36
CA HIS A 233 -15.62 -5.40 -3.55
C HIS A 233 -16.13 -4.91 -2.20
N ARG A 234 -16.87 -3.80 -2.18
CA ARG A 234 -17.42 -3.21 -0.96
C ARG A 234 -18.93 -3.35 -0.88
N ILE A 235 -19.44 -3.73 0.29
CA ILE A 235 -20.86 -3.78 0.62
C ILE A 235 -21.03 -3.08 1.98
N ASN A 236 -21.91 -2.08 2.07
CA ASN A 236 -22.10 -1.28 3.28
C ASN A 236 -20.75 -0.73 3.85
N GLY A 237 -19.84 -0.32 2.96
CA GLY A 237 -18.50 0.17 3.35
C GLY A 237 -17.49 -0.90 3.73
N LEU A 238 -17.91 -2.14 3.98
CA LEU A 238 -17.03 -3.25 4.33
C LEU A 238 -16.47 -3.93 3.07
N GLU A 239 -15.22 -4.32 3.13
CA GLU A 239 -14.58 -5.07 2.06
C GLU A 239 -14.91 -6.55 2.15
N TRP A 240 -15.18 -7.15 0.98
CA TRP A 240 -15.43 -8.56 0.80
C TRP A 240 -14.62 -9.09 -0.36
N LYS A 241 -14.21 -10.36 -0.27
CA LYS A 241 -13.51 -11.03 -1.36
C LYS A 241 -14.46 -11.28 -2.53
N ARG A 242 -13.99 -11.00 -3.74
CA ARG A 242 -14.66 -11.38 -4.99
C ARG A 242 -13.78 -12.32 -5.83
N PRO A 243 -14.38 -13.19 -6.64
CA PRO A 243 -13.63 -13.99 -7.61
C PRO A 243 -12.97 -13.08 -8.66
N TRP A 244 -11.80 -13.49 -9.14
CA TRP A 244 -11.06 -12.86 -10.22
C TRP A 244 -10.45 -13.93 -11.13
N THR A 245 -9.89 -13.54 -12.28
CA THR A 245 -9.24 -14.43 -13.24
C THR A 245 -7.87 -13.92 -13.65
N TYR A 246 -6.99 -14.79 -14.12
CA TYR A 246 -5.69 -14.38 -14.66
C TYR A 246 -5.84 -13.48 -15.89
N ALA A 247 -6.88 -13.66 -16.71
CA ALA A 247 -7.22 -12.73 -17.78
C ALA A 247 -7.46 -11.31 -17.26
N GLU A 248 -8.21 -11.17 -16.16
CA GLU A 248 -8.44 -9.88 -15.50
C GLU A 248 -7.14 -9.29 -14.96
N LEU A 249 -6.34 -10.08 -14.24
CA LEU A 249 -5.04 -9.65 -13.72
C LEU A 249 -4.12 -9.15 -14.85
N LYS A 250 -3.98 -9.95 -15.92
CA LYS A 250 -3.16 -9.61 -17.07
C LYS A 250 -3.63 -8.30 -17.73
N ASN A 251 -4.92 -8.19 -17.99
CA ASN A 251 -5.48 -7.00 -18.61
C ASN A 251 -5.23 -5.74 -17.75
N ARG A 252 -5.43 -5.83 -16.42
CA ARG A 252 -5.21 -4.70 -15.51
C ARG A 252 -3.75 -4.26 -15.49
N ILE A 253 -2.80 -5.19 -15.39
CA ILE A 253 -1.36 -4.89 -15.41
C ILE A 253 -0.96 -4.23 -16.74
N MET A 254 -1.36 -4.83 -17.87
CA MET A 254 -0.98 -4.34 -19.19
C MET A 254 -1.57 -2.94 -19.46
N THR A 255 -2.86 -2.74 -19.16
CA THR A 255 -3.53 -1.45 -19.34
C THR A 255 -2.94 -0.37 -18.45
N SER A 256 -2.70 -0.68 -17.16
CA SER A 256 -2.06 0.27 -16.24
C SER A 256 -0.68 0.71 -16.74
N GLN A 257 0.15 -0.22 -17.18
CA GLN A 257 1.47 0.10 -17.72
C GLN A 257 1.41 0.97 -18.99
N GLU A 258 0.44 0.73 -19.87
CA GLU A 258 0.23 1.54 -21.07
C GLU A 258 -0.22 2.97 -20.73
N ILE A 259 -1.09 3.14 -19.73
CA ILE A 259 -1.53 4.45 -19.25
C ILE A 259 -0.37 5.20 -18.58
N LEU A 260 0.27 4.57 -17.60
CA LEU A 260 1.38 5.17 -16.83
C LEU A 260 2.55 5.56 -17.75
N GLN A 261 2.87 4.75 -18.76
CA GLN A 261 3.95 5.06 -19.70
C GLN A 261 3.72 6.33 -20.51
N LYS A 262 2.47 6.65 -20.86
CA LYS A 262 2.15 7.86 -21.64
C LYS A 262 2.33 9.15 -20.83
N HIS A 263 2.07 9.10 -19.54
CA HIS A 263 1.88 10.27 -18.70
C HIS A 263 2.86 10.39 -17.54
N SER A 264 3.45 9.26 -17.07
CA SER A 264 4.11 9.27 -15.78
C SER A 264 5.16 8.18 -15.57
N TRP A 265 5.56 8.00 -14.31
CA TRP A 265 6.46 6.96 -13.83
C TRP A 265 5.71 6.04 -12.84
N GLY A 266 5.66 4.76 -13.12
CA GLY A 266 4.94 3.79 -12.33
C GLY A 266 5.63 3.44 -11.00
N SER A 267 4.86 2.86 -10.08
CA SER A 267 5.32 2.29 -8.81
C SER A 267 4.75 0.88 -8.64
N PRO A 268 5.20 -0.10 -9.45
CA PRO A 268 4.68 -1.46 -9.37
C PRO A 268 5.01 -2.08 -8.02
N TYR A 269 4.01 -2.72 -7.40
CA TYR A 269 4.12 -3.45 -6.14
C TYR A 269 3.10 -4.60 -6.10
N LEU A 270 3.26 -5.55 -5.20
CA LEU A 270 2.29 -6.64 -4.98
C LEU A 270 1.84 -6.73 -3.53
N GLU A 271 2.64 -6.25 -2.59
CA GLU A 271 2.40 -6.31 -1.16
C GLU A 271 2.66 -4.96 -0.50
N ASN A 272 1.89 -4.68 0.55
CA ASN A 272 2.12 -3.60 1.49
C ASN A 272 1.57 -4.00 2.87
N HIS A 273 1.64 -3.11 3.84
CA HIS A 273 1.16 -3.33 5.22
C HIS A 273 -0.37 -3.39 5.37
N ASP A 274 -1.13 -3.10 4.32
CA ASP A 274 -2.60 -3.12 4.29
C ASP A 274 -3.18 -4.25 3.43
N GLN A 275 -2.31 -5.10 2.88
CA GLN A 275 -2.72 -6.22 2.04
C GLN A 275 -2.16 -7.55 2.56
N CYS A 276 -2.78 -8.65 2.16
CA CYS A 276 -2.25 -9.98 2.40
C CYS A 276 -0.99 -10.25 1.57
N ARG A 277 -0.28 -11.34 1.87
CA ARG A 277 0.88 -11.79 1.09
C ARG A 277 0.48 -12.15 -0.35
N SER A 278 1.28 -11.71 -1.30
CA SER A 278 0.99 -11.85 -2.73
C SER A 278 0.97 -13.31 -3.19
N GLY A 279 1.81 -14.17 -2.64
CA GLY A 279 1.78 -15.60 -2.91
C GLY A 279 0.39 -16.19 -2.63
N ASN A 280 -0.14 -15.96 -1.43
CA ASN A 280 -1.46 -16.45 -1.04
C ASN A 280 -2.63 -15.82 -1.82
N LYS A 281 -2.42 -14.64 -2.40
CA LYS A 281 -3.43 -13.95 -3.19
C LYS A 281 -3.52 -14.45 -4.63
N TYR A 282 -2.36 -14.62 -5.29
CA TYR A 282 -2.29 -14.84 -6.74
C TYR A 282 -1.98 -16.28 -7.14
N ILE A 283 -1.51 -17.11 -6.21
CA ILE A 283 -1.12 -18.50 -6.46
C ILE A 283 -2.05 -19.43 -5.68
N PRO A 284 -2.54 -20.54 -6.28
CA PRO A 284 -3.22 -21.60 -5.55
C PRO A 284 -2.36 -22.13 -4.39
N ALA A 285 -2.98 -22.41 -3.25
CA ALA A 285 -2.24 -22.79 -2.04
C ALA A 285 -1.37 -24.06 -2.24
N GLU A 286 -1.86 -25.02 -3.04
CA GLU A 286 -1.13 -26.24 -3.38
C GLU A 286 0.10 -26.02 -4.27
N ASP A 287 0.18 -24.86 -4.92
CA ASP A 287 1.27 -24.52 -5.85
C ASP A 287 2.25 -23.51 -5.23
N LEU A 288 2.06 -23.11 -3.95
CA LEU A 288 2.98 -22.20 -3.27
C LEU A 288 4.35 -22.83 -3.08
N GLY A 289 5.37 -22.22 -3.67
CA GLY A 289 6.75 -22.70 -3.61
C GLY A 289 7.72 -21.70 -4.24
N TYR A 290 8.99 -22.09 -4.33
CA TYR A 290 10.05 -21.28 -4.89
C TYR A 290 9.70 -20.78 -6.31
N GLU A 291 9.30 -21.69 -7.21
CA GLU A 291 9.04 -21.35 -8.60
C GLU A 291 7.90 -20.36 -8.76
N SER A 292 6.78 -20.58 -8.05
CA SER A 292 5.59 -19.70 -8.16
C SER A 292 5.84 -18.32 -7.54
N LYS A 293 6.50 -18.25 -6.37
CA LYS A 293 6.85 -17.00 -5.69
C LYS A 293 7.82 -16.16 -6.51
N THR A 294 8.82 -16.79 -7.12
CA THR A 294 9.81 -16.09 -7.97
C THR A 294 9.26 -15.72 -9.35
N ALA A 295 8.35 -16.52 -9.92
CA ALA A 295 7.65 -16.16 -11.14
C ALA A 295 6.77 -14.91 -10.93
N LEU A 296 6.02 -14.89 -9.83
CA LEU A 296 5.22 -13.72 -9.44
C LEU A 296 6.09 -12.49 -9.18
N GLY A 297 7.23 -12.68 -8.50
CA GLY A 297 8.23 -11.63 -8.29
C GLY A 297 8.75 -11.04 -9.62
N ALA A 298 9.16 -11.90 -10.55
CA ALA A 298 9.67 -11.47 -11.86
C ALA A 298 8.61 -10.73 -12.70
N LEU A 299 7.34 -11.16 -12.63
CA LEU A 299 6.24 -10.55 -13.36
C LEU A 299 6.15 -9.03 -13.14
N TYR A 300 6.17 -8.59 -11.87
CA TYR A 300 5.97 -7.17 -11.57
C TYR A 300 7.28 -6.38 -11.50
N PHE A 301 8.38 -7.00 -11.06
CA PHE A 301 9.64 -6.29 -10.79
C PHE A 301 10.26 -5.65 -12.03
N PHE A 302 10.02 -6.21 -13.21
CA PHE A 302 10.54 -5.70 -14.48
C PHE A 302 9.55 -4.83 -15.26
N LEU A 303 8.38 -4.54 -14.72
CA LEU A 303 7.48 -3.51 -15.24
C LEU A 303 8.18 -2.14 -15.25
N ARG A 304 7.69 -1.21 -16.08
CA ARG A 304 8.22 0.15 -16.14
C ARG A 304 7.80 0.92 -14.89
N GLY A 305 8.77 1.53 -14.21
CA GLY A 305 8.56 2.27 -12.97
C GLY A 305 9.61 1.93 -11.91
N THR A 306 9.35 2.33 -10.67
CA THR A 306 10.17 1.98 -9.49
C THR A 306 9.48 0.82 -8.77
N PRO A 307 10.01 -0.40 -8.79
CA PRO A 307 9.39 -1.53 -8.10
C PRO A 307 9.55 -1.38 -6.59
N PHE A 308 8.47 -1.65 -5.86
CA PHE A 308 8.47 -1.71 -4.40
C PHE A 308 8.44 -3.17 -3.96
N ILE A 309 9.35 -3.53 -3.06
CA ILE A 309 9.42 -4.84 -2.41
C ILE A 309 9.00 -4.63 -0.96
N TYR A 310 7.94 -5.29 -0.53
CA TYR A 310 7.51 -5.25 0.86
C TYR A 310 8.36 -6.22 1.69
N GLN A 311 8.70 -5.84 2.93
CA GLN A 311 9.49 -6.69 3.84
C GLN A 311 8.89 -8.10 3.97
N GLY A 312 9.74 -9.11 3.77
CA GLY A 312 9.35 -10.52 3.79
C GLY A 312 8.87 -11.08 2.44
N GLN A 313 8.52 -10.23 1.47
CA GLN A 313 8.20 -10.67 0.11
C GLN A 313 9.40 -11.34 -0.55
N GLU A 314 10.61 -10.81 -0.32
CA GLU A 314 11.89 -11.36 -0.80
C GLU A 314 12.28 -12.70 -0.19
N LEU A 315 11.60 -13.10 0.90
CA LEU A 315 11.73 -14.42 1.51
C LEU A 315 10.63 -15.37 1.05
N GLY A 316 9.57 -14.83 0.43
CA GLY A 316 8.36 -15.57 0.13
C GLY A 316 7.52 -15.88 1.37
N MET A 317 7.48 -14.98 2.36
CA MET A 317 6.61 -15.12 3.53
C MET A 317 5.15 -15.27 3.13
N GLU A 318 4.39 -16.04 3.91
CA GLU A 318 3.01 -16.42 3.63
C GLU A 318 2.03 -15.80 4.64
N ASN A 319 0.71 -15.89 4.33
CA ASN A 319 -0.34 -15.48 5.24
C ASN A 319 -0.32 -16.34 6.51
N TYR A 320 -0.56 -15.70 7.66
CA TYR A 320 -0.67 -16.40 8.93
C TYR A 320 -1.97 -17.22 8.99
N PRO A 321 -1.95 -18.49 9.45
CA PRO A 321 -3.12 -19.35 9.53
C PRO A 321 -3.95 -19.07 10.80
N PHE A 322 -4.54 -17.87 10.94
CA PHE A 322 -5.35 -17.48 12.11
C PHE A 322 -6.41 -18.52 12.44
N ALA A 323 -6.39 -19.05 13.67
CA ALA A 323 -7.37 -20.00 14.14
C ALA A 323 -8.71 -19.32 14.46
N ASP A 324 -8.65 -18.22 15.18
CA ASP A 324 -9.83 -17.44 15.58
C ASP A 324 -9.50 -15.96 15.79
N ILE A 325 -10.53 -15.16 16.12
CA ILE A 325 -10.43 -13.71 16.27
C ILE A 325 -9.46 -13.26 17.37
N THR A 326 -9.16 -14.10 18.36
CA THR A 326 -8.26 -13.74 19.47
C THR A 326 -6.80 -13.62 19.05
N GLU A 327 -6.44 -14.18 17.90
CA GLU A 327 -5.12 -14.06 17.28
C GLU A 327 -4.97 -12.81 16.41
N ILE A 328 -6.07 -12.17 16.02
CA ILE A 328 -6.08 -10.95 15.21
C ILE A 328 -5.80 -9.73 16.10
N ARG A 329 -5.03 -8.79 15.59
CA ARG A 329 -4.64 -7.54 16.26
C ARG A 329 -5.15 -6.31 15.55
N ASP A 330 -5.56 -6.41 14.29
CA ASP A 330 -6.16 -5.32 13.53
C ASP A 330 -7.46 -4.85 14.18
N PRO A 331 -7.52 -3.61 14.73
CA PRO A 331 -8.70 -3.11 15.42
C PRO A 331 -9.94 -3.01 14.54
N PHE A 332 -9.75 -2.85 13.22
CA PHE A 332 -10.86 -2.79 12.28
C PHE A 332 -11.47 -4.17 12.05
N ALA A 333 -10.63 -5.20 11.92
CA ALA A 333 -11.09 -6.58 11.82
C ALA A 333 -11.82 -7.03 13.08
N ILE A 334 -11.28 -6.71 14.26
CA ILE A 334 -11.90 -7.03 15.56
C ILE A 334 -13.28 -6.35 15.67
N LYS A 335 -13.34 -5.04 15.37
CA LYS A 335 -14.60 -4.29 15.47
C LYS A 335 -15.65 -4.78 14.48
N ARG A 336 -15.25 -5.08 13.23
CA ARG A 336 -16.14 -5.67 12.23
C ARG A 336 -16.71 -7.00 12.73
N TYR A 337 -15.86 -7.90 13.25
CA TYR A 337 -16.27 -9.17 13.79
C TYR A 337 -17.28 -9.02 14.96
N GLU A 338 -17.02 -8.08 15.88
CA GLU A 338 -17.92 -7.79 17.00
C GLU A 338 -19.28 -7.29 16.52
N GLN A 339 -19.33 -6.39 15.54
CA GLN A 339 -20.56 -5.85 14.97
C GLN A 339 -21.39 -6.94 14.26
N GLU A 340 -20.77 -7.79 13.47
CA GLU A 340 -21.45 -8.90 12.80
C GLU A 340 -22.01 -9.90 13.82
N LEU A 341 -21.25 -10.18 14.88
CA LEU A 341 -21.70 -11.05 16.00
C LEU A 341 -22.90 -10.45 16.74
N GLU A 342 -22.89 -9.14 17.05
CA GLU A 342 -23.99 -8.44 17.71
C GLU A 342 -25.27 -8.44 16.86
N GLN A 343 -25.14 -8.37 15.55
CA GLN A 343 -26.25 -8.48 14.61
C GLN A 343 -26.77 -9.90 14.42
N GLY A 344 -26.05 -10.91 14.96
CA GLY A 344 -26.39 -12.33 14.84
C GLY A 344 -26.05 -12.94 13.49
N ASN A 345 -25.12 -12.32 12.75
CA ASN A 345 -24.62 -12.81 11.47
C ASN A 345 -23.60 -13.95 11.64
N ASP A 346 -23.31 -14.65 10.55
CA ASP A 346 -22.27 -15.69 10.53
C ASP A 346 -20.89 -15.05 10.40
N VAL A 347 -20.12 -15.08 11.48
CA VAL A 347 -18.79 -14.49 11.57
C VAL A 347 -17.68 -15.37 10.97
N GLU A 348 -17.98 -16.60 10.53
CA GLU A 348 -16.97 -17.45 9.87
C GLU A 348 -16.59 -16.88 8.48
N ALA A 349 -17.52 -16.23 7.80
CA ALA A 349 -17.23 -15.53 6.55
C ALA A 349 -16.23 -14.37 6.75
N ASP A 350 -16.32 -13.67 7.89
CA ASP A 350 -15.35 -12.64 8.26
C ASP A 350 -13.99 -13.24 8.61
N MET A 351 -13.96 -14.35 9.35
CA MET A 351 -12.72 -15.06 9.64
C MET A 351 -12.04 -15.57 8.37
N ASP A 352 -12.80 -16.09 7.41
CA ASP A 352 -12.26 -16.48 6.10
C ASP A 352 -11.69 -15.28 5.33
N TYR A 353 -12.37 -14.13 5.39
CA TYR A 353 -11.84 -12.90 4.82
C TYR A 353 -10.52 -12.49 5.51
N PHE A 354 -10.45 -12.49 6.84
CA PHE A 354 -9.25 -12.08 7.58
C PHE A 354 -8.06 -13.01 7.33
N ARG A 355 -8.28 -14.34 7.26
CA ARG A 355 -7.23 -15.32 6.88
C ARG A 355 -6.67 -15.05 5.49
N GLN A 356 -7.50 -14.64 4.55
CA GLN A 356 -7.13 -14.50 3.15
C GLN A 356 -6.69 -13.08 2.77
N ARG A 357 -7.26 -12.05 3.40
CA ARG A 357 -7.11 -10.65 3.01
C ARG A 357 -6.77 -9.70 4.16
N GLY A 358 -6.92 -10.15 5.41
CA GLY A 358 -6.68 -9.30 6.57
C GLY A 358 -5.27 -8.72 6.59
N ARG A 359 -5.15 -7.48 7.08
CA ARG A 359 -3.90 -6.71 7.13
C ARG A 359 -2.83 -7.37 8.02
N ASP A 360 -3.24 -8.08 9.06
CA ASP A 360 -2.33 -8.75 9.98
C ASP A 360 -1.45 -9.81 9.30
N ASN A 361 -1.87 -10.36 8.17
CA ASN A 361 -1.04 -11.27 7.36
C ASN A 361 0.30 -10.65 6.95
N SER A 362 0.33 -9.35 6.69
CA SER A 362 1.54 -8.61 6.31
C SER A 362 2.26 -7.97 7.48
N ARG A 363 1.64 -7.96 8.68
CA ARG A 363 2.16 -7.30 9.89
C ARG A 363 2.84 -8.24 10.86
N ILE A 364 2.84 -9.55 10.58
CA ILE A 364 3.59 -10.54 11.36
C ILE A 364 5.09 -10.21 11.37
N PRO A 365 5.83 -10.61 12.42
CA PRO A 365 7.26 -10.32 12.55
C PRO A 365 8.07 -10.80 11.34
N MET A 366 9.03 -9.97 10.91
CA MET A 366 10.03 -10.37 9.90
C MET A 366 10.81 -11.58 10.41
N GLN A 367 10.93 -12.60 9.56
CA GLN A 367 11.56 -13.87 9.91
C GLN A 367 13.07 -13.82 9.60
N TRP A 368 13.90 -13.51 10.61
CA TRP A 368 15.35 -13.42 10.45
C TRP A 368 16.05 -14.76 10.60
N ASP A 369 15.60 -15.59 11.57
CA ASP A 369 16.16 -16.90 11.89
C ASP A 369 15.12 -17.88 12.43
N ALA A 370 15.51 -19.10 12.77
CA ALA A 370 14.65 -20.17 13.29
C ALA A 370 14.41 -20.08 14.80
N SER A 371 14.81 -19.01 15.49
CA SER A 371 14.57 -18.85 16.93
C SER A 371 13.08 -18.61 17.24
N VAL A 372 12.70 -18.77 18.52
CA VAL A 372 11.28 -18.69 18.95
C VAL A 372 10.57 -17.40 18.57
N TYR A 373 11.29 -16.28 18.49
CA TYR A 373 10.78 -14.99 18.03
C TYR A 373 11.46 -14.51 16.73
N THR A 374 11.93 -15.47 15.94
CA THR A 374 12.45 -15.27 14.58
C THR A 374 13.63 -14.29 14.47
N GLY A 375 14.40 -14.08 15.54
CA GLY A 375 15.43 -13.03 15.58
C GLY A 375 14.87 -11.59 15.53
N PHE A 376 13.53 -11.44 15.48
CA PHE A 376 12.84 -10.15 15.48
C PHE A 376 12.84 -9.50 16.87
N SER A 377 12.68 -10.29 17.91
CA SER A 377 12.56 -9.80 19.29
C SER A 377 13.19 -10.78 20.28
N GLU A 378 13.60 -10.27 21.45
CA GLU A 378 13.99 -11.09 22.62
C GLU A 378 12.81 -11.40 23.55
N VAL A 379 11.64 -10.79 23.28
CA VAL A 379 10.38 -10.98 24.04
C VAL A 379 9.26 -11.31 23.08
N GLU A 380 8.14 -11.80 23.62
CA GLU A 380 6.95 -12.10 22.80
C GLU A 380 6.51 -10.88 21.99
N PRO A 381 6.44 -11.00 20.63
CA PRO A 381 5.97 -9.93 19.78
C PRO A 381 4.49 -9.59 20.02
N TRP A 382 4.08 -8.37 19.66
CA TRP A 382 2.69 -7.91 19.77
C TRP A 382 1.70 -8.68 18.89
N ILE A 383 2.19 -9.34 17.83
CA ILE A 383 1.44 -10.21 16.92
C ILE A 383 2.20 -11.53 16.75
N ASN A 384 1.49 -12.58 16.37
CA ASN A 384 2.02 -13.93 16.31
C ASN A 384 3.16 -14.09 15.28
N VAL A 385 4.11 -14.96 15.62
CA VAL A 385 5.16 -15.43 14.69
C VAL A 385 4.59 -16.53 13.82
N HIS A 386 4.86 -16.51 12.52
CA HIS A 386 4.39 -17.53 11.59
C HIS A 386 4.97 -18.91 11.93
N PRO A 387 4.17 -19.99 11.89
CA PRO A 387 4.65 -21.32 12.26
C PRO A 387 5.74 -21.90 11.36
N ASP A 388 5.90 -21.41 10.13
CA ASP A 388 6.93 -21.84 9.18
C ASP A 388 8.29 -21.10 9.32
N HIS A 389 8.44 -20.27 10.35
CA HIS A 389 9.64 -19.44 10.54
C HIS A 389 10.95 -20.23 10.64
N ASP A 390 10.88 -21.54 10.93
CA ASP A 390 12.03 -22.44 10.93
C ASP A 390 12.47 -22.84 9.50
N GLN A 391 11.62 -22.61 8.49
CA GLN A 391 11.86 -22.94 7.08
C GLN A 391 12.03 -21.69 6.21
N ILE A 392 11.15 -20.70 6.39
CA ILE A 392 11.16 -19.44 5.64
C ILE A 392 11.74 -18.35 6.54
N ASN A 393 13.02 -18.07 6.43
CA ASN A 393 13.70 -17.00 7.16
C ASN A 393 14.98 -16.57 6.44
N VAL A 394 15.53 -15.41 6.81
CA VAL A 394 16.71 -14.84 6.16
C VAL A 394 17.91 -15.80 6.22
N GLU A 395 18.18 -16.41 7.38
CA GLU A 395 19.34 -17.32 7.56
C GLU A 395 19.23 -18.54 6.64
N ALA A 396 18.07 -19.20 6.62
CA ALA A 396 17.79 -20.34 5.74
C ALA A 396 17.90 -19.94 4.25
N GLU A 397 17.30 -18.82 3.86
CA GLU A 397 17.33 -18.30 2.48
C GLU A 397 18.73 -17.90 2.01
N LEU A 398 19.63 -17.54 2.91
CA LEU A 398 21.04 -17.29 2.56
C LEU A 398 21.83 -18.57 2.30
N GLU A 399 21.46 -19.68 2.91
CA GLU A 399 22.18 -20.96 2.83
C GLU A 399 21.63 -21.90 1.75
N GLN A 400 20.30 -21.98 1.60
CA GLN A 400 19.64 -22.94 0.69
C GLN A 400 19.75 -22.59 -0.79
N GLU A 401 19.55 -23.62 -1.64
CA GLU A 401 19.33 -23.53 -3.09
C GLU A 401 18.22 -24.52 -3.49
N PRO A 402 17.21 -24.07 -4.25
CA PRO A 402 16.98 -22.69 -4.71
C PRO A 402 16.53 -21.78 -3.55
N SER A 403 16.69 -20.46 -3.71
CA SER A 403 16.35 -19.43 -2.71
C SER A 403 15.60 -18.26 -3.32
N VAL A 404 14.47 -17.90 -2.73
CA VAL A 404 13.67 -16.72 -3.12
C VAL A 404 14.49 -15.45 -2.94
N LEU A 405 15.17 -15.30 -1.80
CA LEU A 405 16.02 -14.15 -1.50
C LEU A 405 17.15 -13.97 -2.51
N LYS A 406 17.82 -15.05 -2.88
CA LYS A 406 18.90 -14.98 -3.87
C LYS A 406 18.38 -14.61 -5.25
N PHE A 407 17.19 -15.08 -5.62
CA PHE A 407 16.53 -14.69 -6.87
C PHE A 407 16.17 -13.20 -6.88
N TYR A 408 15.60 -12.66 -5.79
CA TYR A 408 15.35 -11.22 -5.66
C TYR A 408 16.65 -10.39 -5.73
N LYS A 409 17.71 -10.83 -5.07
CA LYS A 409 19.03 -10.17 -5.18
C LYS A 409 19.53 -10.15 -6.63
N GLU A 410 19.32 -11.22 -7.39
CA GLU A 410 19.71 -11.28 -8.81
C GLU A 410 18.84 -10.37 -9.67
N MET A 411 17.53 -10.30 -9.45
CA MET A 411 16.64 -9.33 -10.12
C MET A 411 17.10 -7.89 -9.87
N ILE A 412 17.40 -7.56 -8.60
CA ILE A 412 17.90 -6.23 -8.22
C ILE A 412 19.25 -5.95 -8.90
N ARG A 413 20.19 -6.91 -8.86
CA ARG A 413 21.49 -6.78 -9.53
C ARG A 413 21.33 -6.55 -11.03
N LEU A 414 20.45 -7.32 -11.67
CA LEU A 414 20.21 -7.20 -13.10
C LEU A 414 19.67 -5.80 -13.44
N ARG A 415 18.73 -5.30 -12.66
CA ARG A 415 18.11 -3.97 -12.88
C ARG A 415 19.04 -2.80 -12.55
N THR A 416 19.96 -2.94 -11.57
CA THR A 416 20.71 -1.79 -11.03
C THR A 416 22.20 -1.79 -11.38
N LYS A 417 22.80 -2.95 -11.67
CA LYS A 417 24.27 -3.11 -11.77
C LYS A 417 24.71 -3.92 -13.00
N SER A 418 23.85 -4.17 -13.97
CA SER A 418 24.21 -4.92 -15.19
C SER A 418 24.23 -4.02 -16.41
N GLU A 419 24.69 -4.57 -17.55
CA GLU A 419 24.57 -3.92 -18.86
C GLU A 419 23.11 -3.70 -19.32
N TYR A 420 22.16 -4.38 -18.67
CA TYR A 420 20.72 -4.26 -18.91
C TYR A 420 20.02 -3.22 -18.03
N SER A 421 20.73 -2.62 -17.06
CA SER A 421 20.13 -1.72 -16.07
C SER A 421 19.41 -0.53 -16.70
N GLU A 422 19.96 0.06 -17.76
CA GLU A 422 19.38 1.20 -18.44
C GLU A 422 18.03 0.84 -19.13
N ILE A 423 18.00 -0.25 -19.88
CA ILE A 423 16.76 -0.69 -20.56
C ILE A 423 15.73 -1.22 -19.57
N LEU A 424 16.11 -1.91 -18.51
CA LEU A 424 15.20 -2.37 -17.47
C LEU A 424 14.64 -1.21 -16.63
N THR A 425 15.35 -0.10 -16.55
CA THR A 425 14.86 1.11 -15.87
C THR A 425 14.04 1.98 -16.81
N PHE A 426 14.61 2.45 -17.91
CA PHE A 426 14.05 3.51 -18.76
C PHE A 426 13.39 3.01 -20.05
N GLY A 427 13.57 1.73 -20.42
CA GLY A 427 12.96 1.19 -21.62
C GLY A 427 11.43 1.27 -21.60
N ASP A 428 10.85 1.50 -22.76
CA ASP A 428 9.41 1.50 -22.94
C ASP A 428 8.81 0.12 -22.65
N PHE A 429 7.66 0.11 -22.04
CA PHE A 429 6.85 -1.10 -21.90
C PHE A 429 6.05 -1.35 -23.19
N ARG A 430 6.01 -2.60 -23.62
CA ARG A 430 5.16 -3.05 -24.72
C ARG A 430 4.53 -4.39 -24.37
N ALA A 431 3.23 -4.41 -24.23
CA ALA A 431 2.49 -5.67 -24.05
C ALA A 431 2.69 -6.56 -25.29
N VAL A 432 2.91 -7.86 -25.06
CA VAL A 432 2.96 -8.88 -26.10
C VAL A 432 1.73 -9.75 -25.98
N GLU A 433 0.88 -9.73 -26.99
CA GLU A 433 -0.36 -10.50 -26.99
C GLU A 433 -0.10 -12.00 -26.97
N THR A 434 -0.73 -12.69 -26.03
CA THR A 434 -0.65 -14.13 -25.79
C THR A 434 -2.03 -14.73 -25.70
N ALA A 435 -2.21 -15.99 -26.13
CA ALA A 435 -3.51 -16.66 -26.14
C ALA A 435 -3.92 -17.13 -24.73
N GLU A 436 -2.95 -17.57 -23.92
CA GLU A 436 -3.21 -18.14 -22.60
C GLU A 436 -3.29 -17.05 -21.53
N ASP A 437 -4.33 -17.08 -20.72
CA ASP A 437 -4.56 -16.08 -19.65
C ASP A 437 -3.45 -16.05 -18.61
N THR A 438 -2.86 -17.20 -18.30
CA THR A 438 -1.76 -17.37 -17.33
C THR A 438 -0.38 -17.07 -17.90
N PHE A 439 -0.28 -16.82 -19.21
CA PHE A 439 0.96 -16.46 -19.87
C PHE A 439 1.11 -14.95 -19.98
N PHE A 440 1.97 -14.39 -19.16
CA PHE A 440 2.33 -12.96 -19.18
C PHE A 440 3.57 -12.75 -20.04
N CYS A 441 3.48 -11.86 -21.01
CA CYS A 441 4.59 -11.54 -21.90
C CYS A 441 4.61 -10.04 -22.20
N TYR A 442 5.76 -9.42 -22.01
CA TYR A 442 5.97 -8.01 -22.39
C TYR A 442 7.42 -7.74 -22.73
N ASP A 443 7.63 -6.71 -23.53
CA ASP A 443 8.94 -6.22 -23.92
C ASP A 443 9.28 -4.92 -23.18
N ARG A 444 10.56 -4.78 -22.81
CA ARG A 444 11.19 -3.52 -22.47
C ARG A 444 12.05 -3.10 -23.65
N VAL A 445 11.82 -1.89 -24.17
CA VAL A 445 12.43 -1.43 -25.44
C VAL A 445 13.14 -0.10 -25.23
N LEU A 446 14.43 -0.05 -25.59
CA LEU A 446 15.23 1.18 -25.53
C LEU A 446 16.10 1.31 -26.79
N GLY A 447 15.69 2.21 -27.69
CA GLY A 447 16.33 2.32 -29.00
C GLY A 447 16.11 1.06 -29.85
N ASP A 448 17.20 0.42 -30.22
CA ASP A 448 17.24 -0.85 -30.98
C ASP A 448 17.36 -2.11 -30.09
N ARG A 449 17.45 -1.93 -28.75
CA ARG A 449 17.51 -3.02 -27.78
C ARG A 449 16.13 -3.41 -27.29
N THR A 450 15.90 -4.70 -27.16
CA THR A 450 14.66 -5.26 -26.58
C THR A 450 15.02 -6.36 -25.59
N LEU A 451 14.42 -6.31 -24.42
CA LEU A 451 14.40 -7.41 -23.45
C LEU A 451 12.98 -7.90 -23.30
N ARG A 452 12.79 -9.19 -23.39
CA ARG A 452 11.48 -9.84 -23.28
C ARG A 452 11.34 -10.53 -21.93
N VAL A 453 10.29 -10.22 -21.21
CA VAL A 453 9.90 -10.89 -19.98
C VAL A 453 8.75 -11.83 -20.29
N MET A 454 8.91 -13.11 -19.96
CA MET A 454 7.90 -14.14 -20.14
C MET A 454 7.70 -14.89 -18.83
N VAL A 455 6.44 -15.01 -18.39
CA VAL A 455 6.08 -15.66 -17.12
C VAL A 455 4.87 -16.55 -17.34
N ASN A 456 5.02 -17.83 -17.01
CA ASN A 456 3.92 -18.79 -16.92
C ASN A 456 3.44 -18.88 -15.47
N LEU A 457 2.28 -18.29 -15.15
CA LEU A 457 1.65 -18.37 -13.81
C LEU A 457 0.65 -19.54 -13.72
N CYS A 458 1.10 -20.73 -14.09
CA CYS A 458 0.26 -21.93 -14.10
C CYS A 458 1.08 -23.17 -13.72
N SER A 459 0.44 -24.14 -13.07
CA SER A 459 1.03 -25.46 -12.74
C SER A 459 1.16 -26.41 -13.95
N GLN A 460 0.86 -25.93 -15.16
CA GLN A 460 1.02 -26.71 -16.38
C GLN A 460 2.13 -26.08 -17.27
N PRO A 461 2.91 -26.92 -17.98
CA PRO A 461 3.87 -26.39 -18.94
C PRO A 461 3.16 -25.71 -20.11
N LEU A 462 3.80 -24.71 -20.68
CA LEU A 462 3.28 -23.89 -21.79
C LEU A 462 4.21 -23.98 -23.00
N GLU A 463 3.69 -24.42 -24.14
CA GLU A 463 4.41 -24.37 -25.41
C GLU A 463 4.40 -22.91 -25.95
N LEU A 464 5.59 -22.41 -26.29
CA LEU A 464 5.70 -21.06 -26.81
C LEU A 464 5.30 -21.00 -28.29
N PRO A 465 4.49 -20.00 -28.70
CA PRO A 465 4.28 -19.70 -30.12
C PRO A 465 5.62 -19.52 -30.83
N GLU A 466 5.74 -19.96 -32.09
CA GLU A 466 6.97 -19.93 -32.88
C GLU A 466 7.69 -18.54 -32.84
N LYS A 467 6.91 -17.46 -32.89
CA LYS A 467 7.42 -16.08 -32.83
C LYS A 467 8.06 -15.70 -31.48
N LEU A 468 7.85 -16.49 -30.43
CA LEU A 468 8.39 -16.27 -29.08
C LEU A 468 9.44 -17.33 -28.69
N GLN A 469 9.73 -18.27 -29.58
CA GLN A 469 10.72 -19.31 -29.34
C GLN A 469 12.15 -18.79 -29.53
N GLY A 470 13.11 -19.47 -28.88
CA GLY A 470 14.53 -19.18 -28.97
C GLY A 470 15.01 -18.20 -27.90
N GLY A 471 16.16 -17.60 -28.14
CA GLY A 471 16.82 -16.71 -27.21
C GLY A 471 17.63 -17.44 -26.11
N LYS A 472 18.49 -16.70 -25.45
CA LYS A 472 19.25 -17.14 -24.28
C LYS A 472 18.75 -16.36 -23.08
N ALA A 473 18.29 -17.07 -22.06
CA ALA A 473 17.83 -16.44 -20.84
C ALA A 473 19.00 -15.73 -20.12
N ILE A 474 18.79 -14.46 -19.81
CA ILE A 474 19.67 -13.66 -18.94
C ILE A 474 19.22 -13.75 -17.47
N LEU A 475 17.95 -14.12 -17.25
CA LEU A 475 17.39 -14.52 -15.96
C LEU A 475 16.43 -15.67 -16.17
N ASN A 476 16.45 -16.63 -15.27
CA ASN A 476 15.55 -17.78 -15.26
C ASN A 476 15.40 -18.26 -13.80
N ASN A 477 14.18 -18.45 -13.33
CA ASN A 477 13.94 -18.94 -11.96
C ASN A 477 14.03 -20.47 -11.83
N GLN A 478 14.34 -21.19 -12.89
CA GLN A 478 14.55 -22.64 -12.91
C GLN A 478 15.92 -22.99 -13.48
N GLU A 479 16.32 -24.26 -13.37
CA GLU A 479 17.66 -24.68 -13.82
C GLU A 479 17.87 -24.47 -15.32
N THR A 480 16.86 -24.76 -16.15
CA THR A 480 16.98 -24.72 -17.60
C THR A 480 15.83 -23.99 -18.28
N TYR A 481 16.12 -23.33 -19.40
CA TYR A 481 15.13 -22.82 -20.34
C TYR A 481 15.33 -23.50 -21.70
N SER A 482 14.29 -24.16 -22.20
CA SER A 482 14.34 -24.94 -23.45
C SER A 482 14.39 -24.08 -24.72
N GLY A 483 13.93 -22.85 -24.66
CA GLY A 483 13.72 -21.99 -25.82
C GLY A 483 12.41 -22.25 -26.58
N THR A 484 11.68 -23.31 -26.27
CA THR A 484 10.43 -23.68 -26.98
C THR A 484 9.21 -23.75 -26.05
N SER A 485 9.42 -23.89 -24.75
CA SER A 485 8.36 -23.97 -23.74
C SER A 485 8.77 -23.31 -22.44
N LEU A 486 7.80 -22.95 -21.62
CA LEU A 486 7.96 -22.58 -20.22
C LEU A 486 7.41 -23.73 -19.35
N GLN A 487 8.16 -24.10 -18.33
CA GLN A 487 7.72 -25.05 -17.32
C GLN A 487 6.67 -24.41 -16.39
N PRO A 488 6.00 -25.18 -15.53
CA PRO A 488 5.12 -24.64 -14.50
C PRO A 488 5.82 -23.54 -13.69
N TYR A 489 5.18 -22.39 -13.56
CA TYR A 489 5.71 -21.21 -12.83
C TYR A 489 7.12 -20.79 -13.26
N GLN A 490 7.46 -20.96 -14.53
CA GLN A 490 8.74 -20.48 -15.06
C GLN A 490 8.64 -19.01 -15.47
N ALA A 491 9.65 -18.24 -15.06
CA ALA A 491 9.89 -16.86 -15.48
C ALA A 491 11.24 -16.73 -16.15
N VAL A 492 11.29 -16.13 -17.33
CA VAL A 492 12.54 -15.88 -18.08
C VAL A 492 12.60 -14.45 -18.59
N ILE A 493 13.81 -13.91 -18.65
CA ILE A 493 14.13 -12.68 -19.39
C ILE A 493 15.13 -13.04 -20.49
N LEU A 494 14.82 -12.62 -21.71
CA LEU A 494 15.63 -12.85 -22.91
C LEU A 494 16.24 -11.56 -23.43
#